data_6b132c0b43aed337c79252fba7353b89
#
_entry.id   6b132c0b43aed337c79252fba7353b89
#
_cell.length_a   1.000
_cell.length_b   1.000
_cell.length_c   1.000
_cell.angle_alpha   90.00
_cell.angle_beta   90.00
_cell.angle_gamma   90.00
#
_symmetry.space_group_name_H-M   'P 1'
#
loop_
_entity.id
_entity.type
_entity.pdbx_description
1 polymer ?
#
loop_
_entity_poly.entity_id
_entity_poly.type
_entity_poly.pdbx_seq_one_letter_code
_entity_poly.pdbx_strand_id
1 'polypeptide(L)'
;MIRRTTALAALTLTLTLTAGCAGAGTERPTTPAPSASPTTSPVAAGPPWYDDVAPAVAATTVGPKGSACTLSMTFSVPAKWKVEAVTSGAEFTIGPAVPVCEIDAKPAGHIGFLRVWQITGATPLNPQETVDRYLAVFTSPTEQRYRRTKAGPLDAFEATWTEDGERQRAILVSTLYGKLMITLGGLDTEEFEAMLPAYQLVKASANLPA
;
A
#
# COMPACT_ATOMS: atom_id res chain seq x y z
N MET A 1 5.05 38.39 -35.20
CA MET A 1 5.97 38.14 -36.35
C MET A 1 7.27 37.52 -35.79
N ILE A 2 7.43 36.20 -35.86
CA ILE A 2 8.78 35.58 -35.84
C ILE A 2 8.60 34.16 -36.42
N ARG A 3 9.51 33.80 -37.27
CA ARG A 3 9.46 32.79 -38.34
C ARG A 3 9.66 31.35 -37.83
N ARG A 4 8.93 30.44 -38.49
CA ARG A 4 9.13 28.98 -38.48
C ARG A 4 10.38 28.62 -39.29
N THR A 5 11.19 27.68 -38.78
CA THR A 5 12.16 26.94 -39.57
C THR A 5 11.97 25.44 -39.31
N THR A 6 11.55 24.76 -40.39
CA THR A 6 11.47 23.32 -40.56
C THR A 6 12.82 22.77 -40.98
N ALA A 7 13.33 21.72 -40.32
CA ALA A 7 14.44 20.92 -40.82
C ALA A 7 13.97 19.47 -41.03
N LEU A 8 13.98 19.03 -42.29
CA LEU A 8 13.83 17.64 -42.74
C LEU A 8 15.20 16.96 -42.58
N ALA A 9 15.22 15.78 -41.95
CA ALA A 9 16.35 14.85 -42.02
C ALA A 9 15.87 13.55 -42.68
N ALA A 10 16.52 13.18 -43.76
CA ALA A 10 16.25 11.97 -44.56
C ALA A 10 16.88 10.74 -43.88
N LEU A 11 16.14 9.65 -43.84
CA LEU A 11 16.58 8.36 -43.32
C LEU A 11 16.88 7.42 -44.49
N THR A 12 18.14 7.01 -44.65
CA THR A 12 18.58 6.02 -45.62
C THR A 12 18.51 4.61 -45.03
N LEU A 13 17.74 3.76 -45.74
CA LEU A 13 17.53 2.35 -45.41
C LEU A 13 18.57 1.50 -46.14
N THR A 14 19.46 0.82 -45.47
CA THR A 14 20.37 -0.19 -46.07
C THR A 14 19.88 -1.59 -45.73
N LEU A 15 19.51 -2.30 -46.81
CA LEU A 15 19.11 -3.72 -46.80
C LEU A 15 20.36 -4.57 -47.03
N THR A 16 20.75 -5.43 -46.07
CA THR A 16 21.73 -6.49 -46.29
C THR A 16 21.06 -7.86 -46.25
N LEU A 17 20.99 -8.50 -47.43
CA LEU A 17 20.67 -9.91 -47.55
C LEU A 17 21.94 -10.74 -47.29
N THR A 18 21.86 -11.68 -46.34
CA THR A 18 22.82 -12.79 -46.24
C THR A 18 22.07 -14.11 -46.41
N ALA A 19 22.31 -14.74 -47.53
CA ALA A 19 21.98 -16.18 -47.76
C ALA A 19 23.09 -17.06 -47.15
N GLY A 20 22.72 -18.09 -46.42
CA GLY A 20 23.69 -18.99 -45.79
C GLY A 20 23.12 -20.35 -45.44
N CYS A 21 23.34 -21.32 -46.31
CA CYS A 21 23.56 -22.79 -46.13
C CYS A 21 22.65 -23.62 -45.20
N ALA A 22 21.96 -24.51 -45.88
CA ALA A 22 21.41 -25.74 -45.31
C ALA A 22 22.52 -26.65 -44.74
N GLY A 23 22.44 -26.95 -43.44
CA GLY A 23 23.22 -28.00 -42.77
C GLY A 23 22.26 -28.96 -42.09
N ALA A 24 22.20 -30.19 -42.59
CA ALA A 24 21.52 -31.30 -41.92
C ALA A 24 22.30 -31.65 -40.65
N GLY A 25 21.74 -31.35 -39.49
CA GLY A 25 22.33 -31.65 -38.18
C GLY A 25 21.36 -32.44 -37.32
N THR A 26 21.75 -33.65 -37.01
CA THR A 26 21.25 -34.65 -36.09
C THR A 26 20.49 -34.05 -34.90
N GLU A 27 19.25 -34.49 -34.71
CA GLU A 27 18.42 -34.19 -33.54
C GLU A 27 19.09 -34.66 -32.25
N ARG A 28 19.61 -33.75 -31.47
CA ARG A 28 20.07 -33.99 -30.11
C ARG A 28 18.84 -33.87 -29.18
N PRO A 29 18.58 -34.83 -28.29
CA PRO A 29 17.47 -34.70 -27.34
C PRO A 29 17.68 -33.46 -26.49
N THR A 30 16.78 -32.49 -26.57
CA THR A 30 16.71 -31.31 -25.74
C THR A 30 16.25 -31.74 -24.34
N THR A 31 17.17 -31.78 -23.39
CA THR A 31 16.85 -31.83 -21.96
C THR A 31 16.00 -30.60 -21.61
N PRO A 32 14.83 -30.77 -20.98
CA PRO A 32 14.04 -29.62 -20.55
C PRO A 32 14.88 -28.76 -19.61
N ALA A 33 14.96 -27.46 -19.90
CA ALA A 33 15.58 -26.50 -19.02
C ALA A 33 14.87 -26.52 -17.65
N PRO A 34 15.63 -26.46 -16.53
CA PRO A 34 15.01 -26.42 -15.21
C PRO A 34 14.10 -25.19 -15.14
N SER A 35 12.83 -25.44 -14.80
CA SER A 35 11.84 -24.39 -14.56
C SER A 35 12.38 -23.47 -13.47
N ALA A 36 12.59 -22.21 -13.78
CA ALA A 36 13.02 -21.23 -12.81
C ALA A 36 11.95 -21.16 -11.70
N SER A 37 12.34 -21.54 -10.50
CA SER A 37 11.51 -21.33 -9.30
C SER A 37 11.17 -19.85 -9.20
N PRO A 38 9.93 -19.48 -8.80
CA PRO A 38 9.57 -18.09 -8.62
C PRO A 38 10.51 -17.47 -7.59
N THR A 39 11.32 -16.50 -8.02
CA THR A 39 12.17 -15.72 -7.14
C THR A 39 11.24 -14.89 -6.26
N THR A 40 11.04 -15.30 -5.02
CA THR A 40 10.38 -14.49 -4.00
C THR A 40 11.21 -13.22 -3.85
N SER A 41 10.61 -12.06 -4.13
CA SER A 41 11.29 -10.78 -3.88
C SER A 41 11.76 -10.73 -2.42
N PRO A 42 12.99 -10.28 -2.15
CA PRO A 42 13.48 -10.22 -0.78
C PRO A 42 12.57 -9.32 0.07
N VAL A 43 12.24 -9.79 1.27
CA VAL A 43 11.49 -9.02 2.26
C VAL A 43 12.34 -7.78 2.62
N ALA A 44 11.75 -6.59 2.53
CA ALA A 44 12.43 -5.35 2.84
C ALA A 44 12.56 -5.20 4.37
N ALA A 45 13.75 -5.48 4.90
CA ALA A 45 14.06 -5.35 6.31
C ALA A 45 14.29 -3.89 6.72
N GLY A 46 13.80 -3.53 7.92
CA GLY A 46 13.97 -2.20 8.51
C GLY A 46 13.23 -1.08 7.75
N PRO A 47 13.61 0.19 8.07
CA PRO A 47 12.95 1.34 7.47
C PRO A 47 13.18 1.42 5.96
N PRO A 48 12.25 1.96 5.19
CA PRO A 48 10.99 2.55 5.67
C PRO A 48 9.87 1.52 5.81
N TRP A 49 10.05 0.25 5.41
CA TRP A 49 8.95 -0.69 5.21
C TRP A 49 8.75 -1.69 6.35
N TYR A 50 9.79 -2.05 7.08
CA TYR A 50 9.72 -2.96 8.24
C TYR A 50 8.97 -4.28 7.96
N ASP A 51 9.12 -4.85 6.77
CA ASP A 51 8.47 -6.11 6.41
C ASP A 51 9.01 -7.33 7.18
N ASP A 52 10.15 -7.17 7.84
CA ASP A 52 10.78 -8.12 8.76
C ASP A 52 10.14 -8.13 10.16
N VAL A 53 9.32 -7.14 10.50
CA VAL A 53 8.58 -7.11 11.76
C VAL A 53 7.44 -8.13 11.71
N ALA A 54 7.46 -9.09 12.61
CA ALA A 54 6.42 -10.11 12.69
C ALA A 54 5.05 -9.50 13.07
N PRO A 55 3.95 -9.95 12.45
CA PRO A 55 2.61 -9.56 12.85
C PRO A 55 2.32 -9.92 14.32
N ALA A 56 1.60 -9.06 15.02
CA ALA A 56 1.09 -9.37 16.34
C ALA A 56 0.10 -10.56 16.31
N VAL A 57 -0.16 -11.14 17.48
CA VAL A 57 -1.16 -12.20 17.61
C VAL A 57 -2.57 -11.61 17.43
N ALA A 58 -3.36 -12.18 16.52
CA ALA A 58 -4.72 -11.78 16.28
C ALA A 58 -5.64 -12.09 17.48
N ALA A 59 -6.52 -11.15 17.83
CA ALA A 59 -7.49 -11.33 18.90
C ALA A 59 -8.91 -10.91 18.52
N THR A 60 -9.06 -9.83 17.77
CA THR A 60 -10.38 -9.29 17.39
C THR A 60 -10.40 -9.06 15.88
N THR A 61 -11.52 -9.37 15.21
CA THR A 61 -11.74 -9.06 13.79
C THR A 61 -12.57 -7.79 13.67
N VAL A 62 -12.08 -6.87 12.86
CA VAL A 62 -12.73 -5.60 12.49
C VAL A 62 -13.28 -5.73 11.07
N GLY A 63 -14.42 -5.10 10.80
CA GLY A 63 -14.99 -5.02 9.46
C GLY A 63 -16.27 -5.83 9.24
N PRO A 64 -16.48 -7.03 9.81
CA PRO A 64 -17.71 -7.79 9.59
C PRO A 64 -18.95 -7.03 10.06
N LYS A 65 -20.09 -7.33 9.43
CA LYS A 65 -21.39 -6.81 9.88
C LYS A 65 -21.64 -7.18 11.34
N GLY A 66 -21.99 -6.19 12.15
CA GLY A 66 -22.22 -6.36 13.59
C GLY A 66 -20.96 -6.26 14.47
N SER A 67 -19.77 -6.08 13.88
CA SER A 67 -18.60 -5.65 14.63
C SER A 67 -18.68 -4.16 15.01
N ALA A 68 -17.79 -3.70 15.87
CA ALA A 68 -17.74 -2.28 16.26
C ALA A 68 -17.64 -1.33 15.06
N CYS A 69 -16.94 -1.75 13.99
CA CYS A 69 -16.86 -1.02 12.72
C CYS A 69 -17.22 -1.96 11.57
N THR A 70 -18.30 -1.68 10.85
CA THR A 70 -18.64 -2.39 9.60
C THR A 70 -17.92 -1.73 8.43
N LEU A 71 -17.07 -2.49 7.72
CA LEU A 71 -16.20 -1.99 6.66
C LEU A 71 -16.36 -2.83 5.38
N SER A 72 -15.84 -2.31 4.25
CA SER A 72 -15.77 -3.03 2.98
C SER A 72 -14.63 -4.05 2.89
N MET A 73 -13.85 -4.20 3.96
CA MET A 73 -12.85 -5.26 4.16
C MET A 73 -12.84 -5.67 5.63
N THR A 74 -12.25 -6.83 5.90
CA THR A 74 -12.01 -7.33 7.26
C THR A 74 -10.52 -7.40 7.52
N PHE A 75 -10.11 -7.26 8.79
CA PHE A 75 -8.76 -7.49 9.25
C PHE A 75 -8.75 -7.76 10.75
N SER A 76 -7.64 -8.26 11.28
CA SER A 76 -7.49 -8.54 12.70
C SER A 76 -6.65 -7.47 13.42
N VAL A 77 -6.95 -7.28 14.71
CA VAL A 77 -6.18 -6.43 15.62
C VAL A 77 -5.77 -7.22 16.87
N PRO A 78 -4.70 -6.79 17.57
CA PRO A 78 -4.23 -7.47 18.78
C PRO A 78 -5.20 -7.35 19.97
N ALA A 79 -4.98 -8.17 21.00
CA ALA A 79 -5.70 -8.05 22.26
C ALA A 79 -5.49 -6.67 22.91
N LYS A 80 -6.50 -6.21 23.63
CA LYS A 80 -6.53 -4.93 24.36
C LYS A 80 -6.53 -3.68 23.48
N TRP A 81 -6.51 -3.79 22.16
CA TRP A 81 -6.77 -2.65 21.28
C TRP A 81 -8.27 -2.41 21.22
N LYS A 82 -8.69 -1.17 21.52
CA LYS A 82 -10.10 -0.79 21.56
C LYS A 82 -10.57 -0.33 20.17
N VAL A 83 -11.60 -0.98 19.65
CA VAL A 83 -12.17 -0.66 18.33
C VAL A 83 -13.43 0.16 18.52
N GLU A 84 -13.50 1.33 17.91
CA GLU A 84 -14.65 2.24 17.98
C GLU A 84 -14.99 2.83 16.61
N ALA A 85 -16.30 2.87 16.28
CA ALA A 85 -16.75 3.56 15.09
C ALA A 85 -16.66 5.08 15.29
N VAL A 86 -16.20 5.79 14.26
CA VAL A 86 -16.23 7.27 14.25
C VAL A 86 -17.57 7.73 13.68
N THR A 87 -18.42 8.31 14.51
CA THR A 87 -19.78 8.74 14.13
C THR A 87 -19.85 10.16 13.56
N SER A 88 -18.88 11.01 13.88
CA SER A 88 -18.73 12.40 13.40
C SER A 88 -17.65 12.54 12.32
N GLY A 89 -17.37 11.48 11.57
CA GLY A 89 -16.24 11.43 10.63
C GLY A 89 -16.23 12.55 9.58
N ALA A 90 -17.40 13.05 9.16
CA ALA A 90 -17.48 14.14 8.19
C ALA A 90 -16.85 15.45 8.68
N GLU A 91 -16.79 15.67 9.99
CA GLU A 91 -16.20 16.87 10.60
C GLU A 91 -14.65 16.80 10.65
N PHE A 92 -14.10 15.57 10.50
CA PHE A 92 -12.66 15.29 10.60
C PHE A 92 -12.07 14.78 9.29
N THR A 93 -12.64 15.19 8.17
CA THR A 93 -12.18 14.77 6.84
C THR A 93 -10.80 15.36 6.52
N ILE A 94 -9.89 14.51 6.01
CA ILE A 94 -8.56 14.90 5.53
C ILE A 94 -8.48 14.62 4.02
N GLY A 95 -8.51 15.67 3.20
CA GLY A 95 -8.57 15.52 1.75
C GLY A 95 -9.75 14.63 1.32
N PRO A 96 -9.53 13.50 0.62
CA PRO A 96 -10.58 12.58 0.23
C PRO A 96 -10.94 11.56 1.33
N ALA A 97 -10.28 11.58 2.49
CA ALA A 97 -10.38 10.56 3.53
C ALA A 97 -11.32 10.98 4.66
N VAL A 98 -12.37 10.20 4.89
CA VAL A 98 -13.33 10.36 6.00
C VAL A 98 -13.05 9.27 7.02
N PRO A 99 -12.74 9.57 8.30
CA PRO A 99 -12.48 8.55 9.29
C PRO A 99 -13.79 7.82 9.62
N VAL A 100 -13.71 6.49 9.65
CA VAL A 100 -14.88 5.62 9.91
C VAL A 100 -14.67 4.67 11.09
N CYS A 101 -13.41 4.42 11.46
CA CYS A 101 -13.08 3.55 12.59
C CYS A 101 -11.76 3.99 13.20
N GLU A 102 -11.71 3.99 14.53
CA GLU A 102 -10.49 4.21 15.30
C GLU A 102 -10.20 2.96 16.15
N ILE A 103 -8.93 2.59 16.20
CA ILE A 103 -8.45 1.43 16.94
C ILE A 103 -7.37 1.93 17.88
N ASP A 104 -7.78 2.21 19.12
CA ASP A 104 -6.97 2.82 20.16
C ASP A 104 -6.05 1.79 20.81
N ALA A 105 -4.75 2.05 20.78
CA ALA A 105 -3.74 1.20 21.38
C ALA A 105 -3.52 1.47 22.89
N LYS A 106 -4.12 2.53 23.45
CA LYS A 106 -3.93 2.96 24.83
C LYS A 106 -4.24 1.87 25.88
N PRO A 107 -5.31 1.05 25.73
CA PRO A 107 -5.54 -0.04 26.66
C PRO A 107 -4.47 -1.14 26.62
N ALA A 108 -3.66 -1.18 25.54
CA ALA A 108 -2.51 -2.09 25.43
C ALA A 108 -1.19 -1.46 25.94
N GLY A 109 -1.23 -0.19 26.37
CA GLY A 109 -0.07 0.53 26.90
C GLY A 109 0.66 1.41 25.88
N HIS A 110 0.08 1.66 24.71
CA HIS A 110 0.61 2.53 23.65
C HIS A 110 -0.23 3.80 23.54
N ILE A 111 0.36 4.92 23.14
CA ILE A 111 -0.35 6.21 23.02
C ILE A 111 -1.00 6.38 21.65
N GLY A 112 -0.47 5.73 20.62
CA GLY A 112 -0.94 5.85 19.26
C GLY A 112 -2.19 5.03 18.94
N PHE A 113 -2.56 5.06 17.67
CA PHE A 113 -3.75 4.38 17.15
C PHE A 113 -3.58 3.96 15.70
N LEU A 114 -4.42 3.01 15.26
CA LEU A 114 -4.72 2.80 13.85
C LEU A 114 -6.05 3.50 13.54
N ARG A 115 -6.11 4.24 12.45
CA ARG A 115 -7.35 4.86 11.98
C ARG A 115 -7.70 4.37 10.60
N VAL A 116 -8.97 3.99 10.42
CA VAL A 116 -9.52 3.56 9.13
C VAL A 116 -10.28 4.70 8.52
N TRP A 117 -9.95 4.99 7.27
CA TRP A 117 -10.52 6.05 6.46
C TRP A 117 -11.27 5.46 5.29
N GLN A 118 -12.51 5.88 5.09
CA GLN A 118 -13.22 5.67 3.84
C GLN A 118 -12.77 6.73 2.84
N ILE A 119 -12.27 6.32 1.68
CA ILE A 119 -11.94 7.26 0.60
C ILE A 119 -13.20 7.59 -0.17
N THR A 120 -13.49 8.89 -0.26
CA THR A 120 -14.68 9.46 -0.91
C THR A 120 -14.27 10.33 -2.10
N GLY A 121 -15.24 10.69 -2.94
CA GLY A 121 -15.06 11.59 -4.09
C GLY A 121 -15.61 11.01 -5.38
N ALA A 122 -16.12 11.89 -6.24
CA ALA A 122 -16.76 11.52 -7.50
C ALA A 122 -15.78 11.07 -8.58
N THR A 123 -14.52 11.52 -8.51
CA THR A 123 -13.48 11.16 -9.48
C THR A 123 -12.65 10.00 -8.95
N PRO A 124 -12.53 8.89 -9.70
CA PRO A 124 -11.66 7.79 -9.30
C PRO A 124 -10.20 8.24 -9.34
N LEU A 125 -9.60 8.44 -8.18
CA LEU A 125 -8.18 8.71 -8.04
C LEU A 125 -7.38 7.41 -8.16
N ASN A 126 -6.19 7.45 -8.76
CA ASN A 126 -5.26 6.33 -8.63
C ASN A 126 -4.74 6.25 -7.17
N PRO A 127 -4.13 5.13 -6.74
CA PRO A 127 -3.72 4.97 -5.35
C PRO A 127 -2.75 6.03 -4.86
N GLN A 128 -1.75 6.40 -5.65
CA GLN A 128 -0.78 7.43 -5.28
C GLN A 128 -1.45 8.79 -5.14
N GLU A 129 -2.23 9.20 -6.14
CA GLU A 129 -2.98 10.47 -6.10
C GLU A 129 -3.92 10.56 -4.89
N THR A 130 -4.50 9.44 -4.46
CA THR A 130 -5.32 9.39 -3.26
C THR A 130 -4.51 9.74 -2.01
N VAL A 131 -3.32 9.15 -1.87
CA VAL A 131 -2.41 9.44 -0.75
C VAL A 131 -1.86 10.86 -0.85
N ASP A 132 -1.47 11.31 -2.03
CA ASP A 132 -0.96 12.68 -2.23
C ASP A 132 -1.98 13.73 -1.82
N ARG A 133 -3.26 13.54 -2.12
CA ARG A 133 -4.33 14.45 -1.68
C ARG A 133 -4.59 14.38 -0.16
N TYR A 134 -4.39 13.23 0.45
CA TYR A 134 -4.41 13.12 1.90
C TYR A 134 -3.23 13.90 2.52
N LEU A 135 -2.02 13.72 1.99
CA LEU A 135 -0.82 14.40 2.47
C LEU A 135 -0.82 15.91 2.23
N ALA A 136 -1.49 16.40 1.20
CA ALA A 136 -1.56 17.83 0.86
C ALA A 136 -2.24 18.70 1.94
N VAL A 137 -2.91 18.11 2.92
CA VAL A 137 -3.52 18.80 4.05
C VAL A 137 -2.52 19.08 5.18
N PHE A 138 -1.44 18.32 5.23
CA PHE A 138 -0.37 18.49 6.22
C PHE A 138 0.60 19.61 5.81
N THR A 139 1.25 20.23 6.79
CA THR A 139 2.04 21.45 6.53
C THR A 139 3.33 21.12 5.77
N SER A 140 4.00 20.04 6.10
CA SER A 140 5.33 19.73 5.54
C SER A 140 5.67 18.24 5.61
N PRO A 141 4.89 17.36 4.95
CA PRO A 141 5.24 15.96 4.92
C PRO A 141 6.55 15.75 4.15
N THR A 142 7.53 15.14 4.79
CA THR A 142 8.86 14.87 4.23
C THR A 142 9.12 13.38 4.08
N GLU A 143 10.24 12.99 3.47
CA GLU A 143 10.68 11.59 3.31
C GLU A 143 9.61 10.66 2.72
N GLN A 144 8.73 11.18 1.89
CA GLN A 144 7.64 10.41 1.31
C GLN A 144 8.17 9.25 0.47
N ARG A 145 7.66 8.05 0.72
CA ARG A 145 7.96 6.84 -0.05
C ARG A 145 6.67 6.09 -0.33
N TYR A 146 6.62 5.46 -1.49
CA TYR A 146 5.44 4.76 -1.98
C TYR A 146 5.82 3.41 -2.57
N ARG A 147 4.95 2.42 -2.41
CA ARG A 147 5.09 1.13 -3.11
C ARG A 147 3.74 0.46 -3.34
N ARG A 148 3.68 -0.39 -4.38
CA ARG A 148 2.64 -1.40 -4.51
C ARG A 148 2.98 -2.58 -3.61
N THR A 149 1.97 -3.17 -2.97
CA THR A 149 2.13 -4.29 -2.05
C THR A 149 0.85 -5.13 -2.02
N LYS A 150 0.78 -6.05 -1.09
CA LYS A 150 -0.43 -6.82 -0.76
C LYS A 150 -0.87 -6.52 0.67
N ALA A 151 -2.19 -6.65 0.89
CA ALA A 151 -2.81 -6.74 2.20
C ALA A 151 -3.65 -8.03 2.19
N GLY A 152 -3.16 -9.09 2.84
CA GLY A 152 -3.68 -10.43 2.62
C GLY A 152 -3.64 -10.78 1.11
N PRO A 153 -4.74 -11.27 0.52
CA PRO A 153 -4.84 -11.52 -0.91
C PRO A 153 -5.09 -10.25 -1.76
N LEU A 154 -5.40 -9.11 -1.13
CA LEU A 154 -5.84 -7.91 -1.80
C LEU A 154 -4.65 -7.08 -2.33
N ASP A 155 -4.84 -6.43 -3.49
CA ASP A 155 -3.88 -5.43 -3.96
C ASP A 155 -3.94 -4.19 -3.09
N ALA A 156 -2.78 -3.69 -2.72
CA ALA A 156 -2.63 -2.56 -1.84
C ALA A 156 -1.54 -1.58 -2.32
N PHE A 157 -1.64 -0.36 -1.83
CA PHE A 157 -0.65 0.69 -2.02
C PHE A 157 -0.23 1.21 -0.64
N GLU A 158 1.06 1.20 -0.39
CA GLU A 158 1.61 1.58 0.91
C GLU A 158 2.41 2.86 0.77
N ALA A 159 2.25 3.75 1.74
CA ALA A 159 2.97 5.00 1.85
C ALA A 159 3.58 5.15 3.24
N THR A 160 4.71 5.83 3.32
CA THR A 160 5.32 6.28 4.55
C THR A 160 5.86 7.69 4.36
N TRP A 161 5.81 8.50 5.40
CA TRP A 161 6.29 9.86 5.42
C TRP A 161 6.68 10.27 6.84
N THR A 162 7.29 11.42 6.97
CA THR A 162 7.58 12.07 8.25
C THR A 162 6.76 13.36 8.32
N GLU A 163 6.03 13.58 9.41
CA GLU A 163 5.28 14.79 9.70
C GLU A 163 5.71 15.30 11.07
N ASP A 164 6.11 16.55 11.16
CA ASP A 164 6.63 17.20 12.39
C ASP A 164 7.75 16.39 13.09
N GLY A 165 8.57 15.69 12.31
CA GLY A 165 9.63 14.82 12.82
C GLY A 165 9.20 13.40 13.16
N GLU A 166 7.87 13.12 13.17
CA GLU A 166 7.32 11.82 13.52
C GLU A 166 7.03 10.96 12.30
N ARG A 167 7.35 9.67 12.39
CA ARG A 167 7.07 8.72 11.32
C ARG A 167 5.60 8.38 11.22
N GLN A 168 5.11 8.35 10.01
CA GLN A 168 3.73 8.02 9.68
C GLN A 168 3.69 6.95 8.59
N ARG A 169 2.60 6.19 8.54
CA ARG A 169 2.42 5.13 7.57
C ARG A 169 0.97 4.94 7.20
N ALA A 170 0.71 4.58 5.96
CA ALA A 170 -0.61 4.22 5.49
C ALA A 170 -0.58 3.03 4.54
N ILE A 171 -1.63 2.23 4.55
CA ILE A 171 -1.94 1.24 3.53
C ILE A 171 -3.31 1.52 2.95
N LEU A 172 -3.39 1.68 1.64
CA LEU A 172 -4.61 1.89 0.87
C LEU A 172 -4.98 0.59 0.18
N VAL A 173 -6.17 0.09 0.43
CA VAL A 173 -6.72 -1.11 -0.17
C VAL A 173 -7.92 -0.73 -1.04
N SER A 174 -7.95 -1.20 -2.27
CA SER A 174 -9.08 -1.03 -3.18
C SER A 174 -9.90 -2.32 -3.22
N THR A 175 -11.18 -2.21 -2.93
CA THR A 175 -12.16 -3.31 -3.01
C THR A 175 -13.22 -2.99 -4.05
N LEU A 176 -14.08 -3.95 -4.37
CA LEU A 176 -15.25 -3.72 -5.24
C LEU A 176 -16.26 -2.73 -4.62
N TYR A 177 -16.20 -2.55 -3.30
CA TYR A 177 -17.12 -1.71 -2.54
C TYR A 177 -16.53 -0.34 -2.15
N GLY A 178 -15.35 -0.01 -2.66
CA GLY A 178 -14.67 1.25 -2.40
C GLY A 178 -13.24 1.09 -1.94
N LYS A 179 -12.63 2.19 -1.55
CA LYS A 179 -11.25 2.23 -1.07
C LYS A 179 -11.23 2.53 0.42
N LEU A 180 -10.44 1.77 1.15
CA LEU A 180 -10.12 2.03 2.55
C LEU A 180 -8.63 2.32 2.69
N MET A 181 -8.31 3.32 3.48
CA MET A 181 -6.95 3.60 3.90
C MET A 181 -6.84 3.38 5.40
N ILE A 182 -5.77 2.73 5.85
CA ILE A 182 -5.49 2.54 7.27
C ILE A 182 -4.17 3.23 7.55
N THR A 183 -4.19 4.17 8.49
CA THR A 183 -3.00 4.89 8.93
C THR A 183 -2.54 4.39 10.30
N LEU A 184 -1.22 4.33 10.47
CA LEU A 184 -0.57 4.17 11.76
C LEU A 184 0.07 5.51 12.12
N GLY A 185 -0.32 6.06 13.27
CA GLY A 185 0.26 7.24 13.88
C GLY A 185 0.70 6.94 15.31
N GLY A 186 1.92 7.29 15.66
CA GLY A 186 2.49 7.26 17.01
C GLY A 186 2.76 8.66 17.49
N LEU A 187 3.15 8.79 18.76
CA LEU A 187 3.56 10.06 19.35
C LEU A 187 5.04 10.37 19.01
N ASP A 188 5.84 9.32 18.88
CA ASP A 188 7.26 9.40 18.55
C ASP A 188 7.72 8.13 17.79
N THR A 189 9.01 8.09 17.44
CA THR A 189 9.58 6.95 16.69
C THR A 189 9.53 5.63 17.49
N GLU A 190 9.77 5.66 18.81
CA GLU A 190 9.75 4.45 19.65
C GLU A 190 8.33 3.89 19.73
N GLU A 191 7.34 4.75 19.94
CA GLU A 191 5.93 4.39 19.96
C GLU A 191 5.47 3.86 18.59
N PHE A 192 5.87 4.53 17.49
CA PHE A 192 5.58 4.07 16.14
C PHE A 192 6.13 2.65 15.91
N GLU A 193 7.39 2.39 16.29
CA GLU A 193 8.04 1.08 16.10
C GLU A 193 7.39 0.00 16.98
N ALA A 194 6.99 0.34 18.21
CA ALA A 194 6.27 -0.56 19.11
C ALA A 194 4.89 -0.99 18.56
N MET A 195 4.25 -0.17 17.76
CA MET A 195 2.96 -0.48 17.14
C MET A 195 3.04 -1.17 15.77
N LEU A 196 4.23 -1.28 15.16
CA LEU A 196 4.40 -1.95 13.88
C LEU A 196 3.87 -3.38 13.83
N PRO A 197 4.01 -4.24 14.88
CA PRO A 197 3.43 -5.58 14.86
C PRO A 197 1.90 -5.58 14.65
N ALA A 198 1.19 -4.59 15.20
CA ALA A 198 -0.25 -4.45 14.98
C ALA A 198 -0.58 -4.02 13.55
N TYR A 199 0.19 -3.10 12.98
CA TYR A 199 0.05 -2.71 11.58
C TYR A 199 0.35 -3.88 10.62
N GLN A 200 1.39 -4.67 10.89
CA GLN A 200 1.69 -5.86 10.10
C GLN A 200 0.60 -6.93 10.23
N LEU A 201 -0.05 -7.04 11.39
CA LEU A 201 -1.21 -7.91 11.56
C LEU A 201 -2.38 -7.48 10.67
N VAL A 202 -2.71 -6.19 10.64
CA VAL A 202 -3.73 -5.64 9.73
C VAL A 202 -3.39 -6.01 8.28
N LYS A 203 -2.15 -5.75 7.86
CA LYS A 203 -1.68 -6.03 6.51
C LYS A 203 -1.76 -7.52 6.16
N ALA A 204 -1.36 -8.40 7.06
CA ALA A 204 -1.35 -9.85 6.83
C ALA A 204 -2.75 -10.48 6.84
N SER A 205 -3.68 -9.97 7.65
CA SER A 205 -5.00 -10.55 7.87
C SER A 205 -6.13 -9.90 7.05
N ALA A 206 -5.82 -8.87 6.26
CA ALA A 206 -6.81 -8.19 5.43
C ALA A 206 -7.49 -9.16 4.45
N ASN A 207 -8.81 -9.06 4.34
CA ASN A 207 -9.61 -9.89 3.44
C ASN A 207 -10.92 -9.17 3.04
N LEU A 208 -11.63 -9.70 2.06
CA LEU A 208 -13.00 -9.27 1.79
C LEU A 208 -13.94 -9.82 2.87
N PRO A 209 -15.03 -9.10 3.19
CA PRO A 209 -16.07 -9.63 4.06
C PRO A 209 -16.71 -10.89 3.43
N ALA A 210 -17.03 -11.86 4.27
CA ALA A 210 -17.75 -13.08 3.86
C ALA A 210 -19.19 -12.77 3.49
#